data_f83a3c2047532847ce9110c52c771648
#
_entry.id   f83a3c2047532847ce9110c52c771648
#
_cell.length_a   1.000
_cell.length_b   1.000
_cell.length_c   1.000
_cell.angle_alpha   90.00
_cell.angle_beta   90.00
_cell.angle_gamma   90.00
#
_symmetry.space_group_name_H-M   'P 1'
#
loop_
_entity.id
_entity.type
_entity.pdbx_description
1 polymer ?
#
loop_
_entity_poly.entity_id
_entity_poly.type
_entity_poly.pdbx_seq_one_letter_code
_entity_poly.pdbx_strand_id
1 'polypeptide(L)'
;SVQHQDVLIIGAGISGIGAACHLKRECPNKSIVILERRHAVGGTWDLFRYPGIRSDSDMYTFGFNFKPWTEARVLADGDSIRGYVRKTAEEYGVDQKIRFGRKVVTANWSSADNLWHVAAVNDATGETEQYTANFLLGCSGYYNYDAGFRPEFPGEADFQGQIVHPQFWPENLDYAGKKVVIIGSGATAITLVPNMTDKAAHVSMLQRSPTYTLSVPAIDPVSKAL
;
A
#
# COMPACT_ATOMS: atom_id res chain seq x y z
N SER A 1 -12.70 17.29 -21.94
CA SER A 1 -13.33 16.15 -22.63
C SER A 1 -13.48 14.98 -21.67
N VAL A 2 -14.61 14.27 -21.73
CA VAL A 2 -14.84 13.04 -20.97
C VAL A 2 -14.10 11.88 -21.65
N GLN A 3 -13.40 11.05 -20.86
CA GLN A 3 -12.64 9.92 -21.36
C GLN A 3 -13.37 8.63 -21.01
N HIS A 4 -13.77 7.86 -22.02
CA HIS A 4 -14.44 6.57 -21.83
C HIS A 4 -13.46 5.41 -21.80
N GLN A 5 -13.72 4.42 -20.89
CA GLN A 5 -12.99 3.15 -20.81
C GLN A 5 -13.97 2.02 -20.59
N ASP A 6 -13.66 0.81 -21.05
CA ASP A 6 -14.46 -0.36 -20.67
C ASP A 6 -14.35 -0.64 -19.17
N VAL A 7 -13.13 -0.55 -18.62
CA VAL A 7 -12.86 -0.78 -17.19
C VAL A 7 -12.01 0.32 -16.61
N LEU A 8 -12.47 0.93 -15.52
CA LEU A 8 -11.71 1.87 -14.71
C LEU A 8 -11.38 1.24 -13.36
N ILE A 9 -10.10 1.28 -13.01
CA ILE A 9 -9.57 0.73 -11.76
C ILE A 9 -9.09 1.90 -10.88
N ILE A 10 -9.49 1.92 -9.62
CA ILE A 10 -9.05 2.93 -8.64
C ILE A 10 -7.97 2.33 -7.76
N GLY A 11 -6.74 2.79 -7.93
CA GLY A 11 -5.57 2.38 -7.15
C GLY A 11 -4.62 1.44 -7.90
N ALA A 12 -3.31 1.74 -7.82
CA ALA A 12 -2.21 0.95 -8.40
C ALA A 12 -1.42 0.17 -7.32
N GLY A 13 -2.11 -0.27 -6.27
CA GLY A 13 -1.60 -1.25 -5.32
C GLY A 13 -1.65 -2.68 -5.88
N ILE A 14 -1.33 -3.66 -5.04
CA ILE A 14 -1.32 -5.07 -5.44
C ILE A 14 -2.64 -5.51 -6.09
N SER A 15 -3.79 -5.10 -5.53
CA SER A 15 -5.11 -5.47 -6.06
C SER A 15 -5.37 -4.87 -7.44
N GLY A 16 -5.06 -3.58 -7.65
CA GLY A 16 -5.29 -2.91 -8.94
C GLY A 16 -4.37 -3.42 -10.05
N ILE A 17 -3.10 -3.67 -9.73
CA ILE A 17 -2.16 -4.27 -10.68
C ILE A 17 -2.58 -5.70 -11.02
N GLY A 18 -2.94 -6.52 -10.03
CA GLY A 18 -3.44 -7.88 -10.26
C GLY A 18 -4.68 -7.89 -11.14
N ALA A 19 -5.68 -7.05 -10.84
CA ALA A 19 -6.90 -6.92 -11.64
C ALA A 19 -6.59 -6.53 -13.10
N ALA A 20 -5.72 -5.54 -13.31
CA ALA A 20 -5.34 -5.10 -14.65
C ALA A 20 -4.60 -6.20 -15.44
N CYS A 21 -3.71 -6.95 -14.78
CA CYS A 21 -3.03 -8.09 -15.40
C CYS A 21 -4.02 -9.18 -15.83
N HIS A 22 -4.97 -9.55 -14.96
CA HIS A 22 -6.03 -10.49 -15.32
C HIS A 22 -6.87 -10.00 -16.48
N LEU A 23 -7.33 -8.75 -16.45
CA LEU A 23 -8.11 -8.17 -17.54
C LEU A 23 -7.34 -8.16 -18.85
N LYS A 24 -6.06 -7.84 -18.84
CA LYS A 24 -5.24 -7.86 -20.05
C LYS A 24 -5.07 -9.27 -20.63
N ARG A 25 -5.00 -10.28 -19.78
CA ARG A 25 -4.85 -11.68 -20.20
C ARG A 25 -6.16 -12.28 -20.72
N GLU A 26 -7.25 -12.07 -19.99
CA GLU A 26 -8.54 -12.72 -20.24
C GLU A 26 -9.46 -11.87 -21.14
N CYS A 27 -9.27 -10.55 -21.16
CA CYS A 27 -10.09 -9.60 -21.90
C CYS A 27 -9.23 -8.62 -22.70
N PRO A 28 -8.32 -9.09 -23.61
CA PRO A 28 -7.30 -8.25 -24.25
C PRO A 28 -7.87 -7.10 -25.10
N ASN A 29 -9.11 -7.22 -25.56
CA ASN A 29 -9.79 -6.21 -26.40
C ASN A 29 -10.47 -5.11 -25.59
N LYS A 30 -10.40 -5.14 -24.25
CA LYS A 30 -11.02 -4.15 -23.37
C LYS A 30 -10.05 -3.02 -23.06
N SER A 31 -10.56 -1.79 -23.17
CA SER A 31 -9.82 -0.61 -22.74
C SER A 31 -9.81 -0.51 -21.23
N ILE A 32 -8.62 -0.26 -20.66
CA ILE A 32 -8.39 -0.22 -19.22
C ILE A 32 -7.63 1.05 -18.87
N VAL A 33 -8.05 1.73 -17.79
CA VAL A 33 -7.29 2.77 -17.13
C VAL A 33 -7.21 2.50 -15.64
N ILE A 34 -6.06 2.79 -15.05
CA ILE A 34 -5.84 2.76 -13.59
C ILE A 34 -5.61 4.21 -13.15
N LEU A 35 -6.44 4.69 -12.22
CA LEU A 35 -6.25 6.00 -11.60
C LEU A 35 -5.59 5.82 -10.24
N GLU A 36 -4.38 6.37 -10.10
CA GLU A 36 -3.60 6.29 -8.87
C GLU A 36 -3.32 7.70 -8.35
N ARG A 37 -3.68 7.96 -7.07
CA ARG A 37 -3.47 9.27 -6.46
C ARG A 37 -2.00 9.59 -6.17
N ARG A 38 -1.18 8.57 -5.94
CA ARG A 38 0.26 8.71 -5.68
C ARG A 38 1.04 8.73 -6.99
N HIS A 39 2.37 8.90 -6.89
CA HIS A 39 3.27 8.95 -8.06
C HIS A 39 4.04 7.65 -8.25
N ALA A 40 3.64 6.58 -7.56
CA ALA A 40 4.30 5.28 -7.65
C ALA A 40 3.31 4.12 -7.53
N VAL A 41 3.68 3.00 -8.11
CA VAL A 41 3.03 1.70 -7.94
C VAL A 41 3.39 1.12 -6.56
N GLY A 42 2.46 0.42 -5.93
CA GLY A 42 2.72 -0.34 -4.71
C GLY A 42 1.70 -0.13 -3.58
N GLY A 43 0.91 0.94 -3.62
CA GLY A 43 -0.13 1.20 -2.61
C GLY A 43 0.44 1.24 -1.20
N THR A 44 0.00 0.36 -0.32
CA THR A 44 0.49 0.22 1.07
C THR A 44 2.01 0.10 1.14
N TRP A 45 2.61 -0.67 0.24
CA TRP A 45 4.06 -0.94 0.22
C TRP A 45 4.89 0.23 -0.29
N ASP A 46 4.28 1.19 -0.95
CA ASP A 46 4.88 2.47 -1.30
C ASP A 46 4.61 3.54 -0.24
N LEU A 47 3.48 3.47 0.47
CA LEU A 47 3.08 4.45 1.48
C LEU A 47 3.92 4.34 2.76
N PHE A 48 4.03 3.12 3.31
CA PHE A 48 4.69 2.89 4.60
C PHE A 48 6.20 2.73 4.44
N ARG A 49 6.96 3.43 5.30
CA ARG A 49 8.43 3.50 5.26
C ARG A 49 9.09 3.30 6.62
N TYR A 50 8.31 2.91 7.62
CA TYR A 50 8.84 2.69 8.95
C TYR A 50 9.85 1.53 9.00
N PRO A 51 10.80 1.54 9.95
CA PRO A 51 11.83 0.49 10.05
C PRO A 51 11.25 -0.91 10.14
N GLY A 52 11.79 -1.81 9.33
CA GLY A 52 11.43 -3.22 9.33
C GLY A 52 10.12 -3.55 8.64
N ILE A 53 9.47 -2.61 7.94
CA ILE A 53 8.22 -2.90 7.22
C ILE A 53 8.36 -4.15 6.35
N ARG A 54 7.42 -5.08 6.55
CA ARG A 54 7.39 -6.38 5.87
C ARG A 54 5.97 -6.92 5.78
N SER A 55 5.77 -7.96 4.99
CA SER A 55 4.57 -8.78 5.05
C SER A 55 4.68 -9.77 6.22
N ASP A 56 3.61 -9.91 7.00
CA ASP A 56 3.45 -11.00 7.97
C ASP A 56 2.86 -12.27 7.34
N SER A 57 2.40 -12.18 6.09
CA SER A 57 2.02 -13.31 5.25
C SER A 57 3.17 -13.71 4.34
N ASP A 58 3.31 -15.02 4.09
CA ASP A 58 4.28 -15.51 3.15
C ASP A 58 3.95 -15.10 1.72
N MET A 59 4.98 -14.90 0.91
CA MET A 59 4.84 -14.43 -0.46
C MET A 59 4.30 -15.47 -1.43
N TYR A 60 4.31 -16.76 -1.10
CA TYR A 60 3.70 -17.79 -1.94
C TYR A 60 2.17 -17.68 -1.91
N THR A 61 1.62 -17.30 -0.74
CA THR A 61 0.18 -17.04 -0.58
C THR A 61 -0.20 -15.61 -0.99
N PHE A 62 0.67 -14.64 -0.69
CA PHE A 62 0.40 -13.21 -0.95
C PHE A 62 0.63 -12.81 -2.41
N GLY A 63 1.56 -13.47 -3.10
CA GLY A 63 1.91 -13.18 -4.49
C GLY A 63 0.81 -13.54 -5.48
N PHE A 64 0.95 -13.08 -6.71
CA PHE A 64 0.03 -13.40 -7.79
C PHE A 64 0.23 -14.84 -8.26
N ASN A 65 -0.86 -15.58 -8.48
CA ASN A 65 -0.81 -16.94 -9.00
C ASN A 65 -0.22 -17.04 -10.41
N PHE A 66 -0.38 -15.98 -11.21
CA PHE A 66 0.15 -15.90 -12.56
C PHE A 66 1.62 -15.42 -12.62
N LYS A 67 2.15 -14.95 -11.51
CA LYS A 67 3.55 -14.56 -11.31
C LYS A 67 3.99 -14.99 -9.91
N PRO A 68 4.34 -16.28 -9.72
CA PRO A 68 4.77 -16.79 -8.42
C PRO A 68 5.99 -16.04 -7.88
N TRP A 69 6.07 -15.95 -6.55
CA TRP A 69 7.27 -15.49 -5.87
C TRP A 69 8.37 -16.57 -5.97
N THR A 70 9.57 -16.17 -6.36
CA THR A 70 10.69 -17.10 -6.62
C THR A 70 11.86 -16.92 -5.65
N GLU A 71 11.78 -15.95 -4.73
CA GLU A 71 12.85 -15.73 -3.78
C GLU A 71 12.68 -16.58 -2.52
N ALA A 72 13.79 -17.07 -1.96
CA ALA A 72 13.79 -17.88 -0.75
C ALA A 72 13.30 -17.14 0.50
N ARG A 73 13.36 -15.79 0.49
CA ARG A 73 12.82 -14.96 1.56
C ARG A 73 11.31 -14.81 1.41
N VAL A 74 10.58 -15.66 2.12
CA VAL A 74 9.11 -15.72 2.00
C VAL A 74 8.38 -14.64 2.82
N LEU A 75 8.93 -14.20 3.95
CA LEU A 75 8.46 -13.01 4.64
C LEU A 75 9.22 -11.80 4.11
N ALA A 76 8.71 -11.27 2.99
CA ALA A 76 9.40 -10.23 2.25
C ALA A 76 9.25 -8.85 2.91
N ASP A 77 10.31 -8.05 2.81
CA ASP A 77 10.28 -6.65 3.20
C ASP A 77 9.48 -5.78 2.22
N GLY A 78 9.12 -4.57 2.66
CA GLY A 78 8.28 -3.68 1.88
C GLY A 78 8.88 -3.28 0.54
N ASP A 79 10.20 -3.11 0.45
CA ASP A 79 10.87 -2.75 -0.79
C ASP A 79 10.86 -3.90 -1.81
N SER A 80 11.07 -5.12 -1.35
CA SER A 80 10.96 -6.33 -2.19
C SER A 80 9.54 -6.49 -2.74
N ILE A 81 8.52 -6.30 -1.90
CA ILE A 81 7.12 -6.40 -2.34
C ILE A 81 6.78 -5.28 -3.33
N ARG A 82 7.19 -4.04 -3.05
CA ARG A 82 7.02 -2.93 -3.98
C ARG A 82 7.68 -3.20 -5.32
N GLY A 83 8.92 -3.71 -5.30
CA GLY A 83 9.65 -4.12 -6.49
C GLY A 83 8.93 -5.20 -7.28
N TYR A 84 8.39 -6.20 -6.60
CA TYR A 84 7.60 -7.28 -7.20
C TYR A 84 6.35 -6.75 -7.91
N VAL A 85 5.56 -5.89 -7.24
CA VAL A 85 4.34 -5.30 -7.84
C VAL A 85 4.67 -4.43 -9.05
N ARG A 86 5.73 -3.60 -8.95
CA ARG A 86 6.19 -2.76 -10.06
C ARG A 86 6.65 -3.60 -11.26
N LYS A 87 7.55 -4.58 -11.04
CA LYS A 87 8.00 -5.50 -12.10
C LYS A 87 6.84 -6.24 -12.76
N THR A 88 5.82 -6.61 -11.97
CA THR A 88 4.62 -7.24 -12.51
C THR A 88 3.88 -6.30 -13.46
N ALA A 89 3.69 -5.04 -13.05
CA ALA A 89 3.04 -4.05 -13.91
C ALA A 89 3.80 -3.86 -15.23
N GLU A 90 5.12 -3.75 -15.18
CA GLU A 90 6.00 -3.57 -16.33
C GLU A 90 5.97 -4.79 -17.28
N GLU A 91 6.16 -6.01 -16.75
CA GLU A 91 6.19 -7.26 -17.54
C GLU A 91 4.87 -7.52 -18.28
N TYR A 92 3.75 -7.17 -17.63
CA TYR A 92 2.44 -7.32 -18.25
C TYR A 92 2.03 -6.07 -19.05
N GLY A 93 2.85 -5.00 -19.07
CA GLY A 93 2.59 -3.76 -19.80
C GLY A 93 1.32 -3.05 -19.31
N VAL A 94 0.96 -3.21 -18.03
CA VAL A 94 -0.14 -2.48 -17.39
C VAL A 94 0.33 -1.17 -16.76
N ASP A 95 1.64 -1.00 -16.57
CA ASP A 95 2.28 0.25 -16.15
C ASP A 95 1.86 1.43 -17.05
N GLN A 96 1.78 1.23 -18.36
CA GLN A 96 1.34 2.21 -19.36
C GLN A 96 -0.15 2.59 -19.25
N LYS A 97 -0.94 1.84 -18.48
CA LYS A 97 -2.35 2.11 -18.23
C LYS A 97 -2.59 2.94 -16.98
N ILE A 98 -1.53 3.22 -16.20
CA ILE A 98 -1.63 3.94 -14.94
C ILE A 98 -1.54 5.45 -15.21
N ARG A 99 -2.45 6.19 -14.62
CA ARG A 99 -2.41 7.64 -14.53
C ARG A 99 -2.16 8.02 -13.08
N PHE A 100 -0.93 8.42 -12.83
CA PHE A 100 -0.50 8.88 -11.51
C PHE A 100 -0.99 10.30 -11.21
N GLY A 101 -1.05 10.64 -9.91
CA GLY A 101 -1.52 11.94 -9.46
C GLY A 101 -3.01 12.19 -9.74
N ARG A 102 -3.82 11.14 -9.83
CA ARG A 102 -5.27 11.23 -10.09
C ARG A 102 -6.05 10.75 -8.86
N LYS A 103 -6.45 11.70 -8.02
CA LYS A 103 -7.29 11.43 -6.84
C LYS A 103 -8.75 11.38 -7.26
N VAL A 104 -9.34 10.18 -7.29
CA VAL A 104 -10.78 10.01 -7.50
C VAL A 104 -11.53 10.65 -6.35
N VAL A 105 -12.48 11.52 -6.66
CA VAL A 105 -13.29 12.27 -5.68
C VAL A 105 -14.75 11.89 -5.73
N THR A 106 -15.25 11.45 -6.89
CA THR A 106 -16.61 10.90 -7.01
C THR A 106 -16.64 9.73 -7.98
N ALA A 107 -17.54 8.80 -7.73
CA ALA A 107 -17.86 7.69 -8.64
C ALA A 107 -19.35 7.39 -8.50
N ASN A 108 -20.13 7.72 -9.51
CA ASN A 108 -21.58 7.61 -9.51
C ASN A 108 -22.05 6.72 -10.66
N TRP A 109 -22.93 5.78 -10.37
CA TRP A 109 -23.61 4.98 -11.38
C TRP A 109 -24.80 5.73 -11.98
N SER A 110 -24.91 5.71 -13.29
CA SER A 110 -26.09 6.22 -14.03
C SER A 110 -26.80 5.06 -14.72
N SER A 111 -28.00 4.73 -14.26
CA SER A 111 -28.83 3.70 -14.90
C SER A 111 -29.44 4.20 -16.23
N ALA A 112 -29.47 5.50 -16.46
CA ALA A 112 -29.91 6.07 -17.74
C ALA A 112 -28.90 5.79 -18.85
N ASP A 113 -27.59 5.90 -18.53
CA ASP A 113 -26.51 5.69 -19.49
C ASP A 113 -25.92 4.28 -19.42
N ASN A 114 -26.20 3.54 -18.36
CA ASN A 114 -25.56 2.28 -17.98
C ASN A 114 -24.03 2.42 -17.85
N LEU A 115 -23.59 3.52 -17.24
CA LEU A 115 -22.19 3.88 -17.08
C LEU A 115 -21.88 4.37 -15.67
N TRP A 116 -20.65 4.13 -15.25
CA TRP A 116 -20.04 4.84 -14.14
C TRP A 116 -19.52 6.20 -14.61
N HIS A 117 -19.87 7.26 -13.88
CA HIS A 117 -19.32 8.61 -14.03
C HIS A 117 -18.34 8.87 -12.90
N VAL A 118 -17.07 9.05 -13.26
CA VAL A 118 -15.97 9.18 -12.29
C VAL A 118 -15.28 10.52 -12.49
N ALA A 119 -15.10 11.25 -11.39
CA ALA A 119 -14.32 12.48 -11.39
C ALA A 119 -13.03 12.27 -10.58
N ALA A 120 -11.92 12.69 -11.15
CA ALA A 120 -10.61 12.64 -10.50
C ALA A 120 -9.91 14.01 -10.60
N VAL A 121 -9.32 14.45 -9.50
CA VAL A 121 -8.49 15.65 -9.47
C VAL A 121 -7.07 15.27 -9.90
N ASN A 122 -6.57 16.00 -10.90
CA ASN A 122 -5.18 15.94 -11.32
C ASN A 122 -4.35 16.84 -10.39
N ASP A 123 -3.44 16.29 -9.64
CA ASP A 123 -2.67 17.04 -8.64
C ASP A 123 -1.64 18.01 -9.25
N ALA A 124 -1.18 17.74 -10.48
CA ALA A 124 -0.25 18.63 -11.18
C ALA A 124 -0.91 19.92 -11.69
N THR A 125 -2.20 19.86 -12.04
CA THR A 125 -2.92 21.01 -12.62
C THR A 125 -4.01 21.57 -11.72
N GLY A 126 -4.46 20.79 -10.70
CA GLY A 126 -5.63 21.09 -9.89
C GLY A 126 -6.97 20.91 -10.62
N GLU A 127 -6.96 20.55 -11.90
CA GLU A 127 -8.17 20.38 -12.70
C GLU A 127 -8.86 19.05 -12.41
N THR A 128 -10.19 19.05 -12.54
CA THR A 128 -10.99 17.82 -12.45
C THR A 128 -11.14 17.20 -13.83
N GLU A 129 -10.60 16.00 -13.98
CA GLU A 129 -10.77 15.15 -15.15
C GLU A 129 -12.04 14.30 -15.01
N GLN A 130 -12.78 14.12 -16.11
CA GLN A 130 -14.02 13.34 -16.16
C GLN A 130 -13.82 12.05 -16.94
N TYR A 131 -14.28 10.95 -16.36
CA TYR A 131 -14.23 9.63 -16.96
C TYR A 131 -15.61 8.99 -16.98
N THR A 132 -15.85 8.12 -17.97
CA THR A 132 -16.95 7.16 -17.92
C THR A 132 -16.41 5.74 -18.08
N ALA A 133 -17.07 4.76 -17.46
CA ALA A 133 -16.67 3.38 -17.58
C ALA A 133 -17.88 2.44 -17.52
N ASN A 134 -17.80 1.31 -18.24
CA ASN A 134 -18.80 0.24 -18.11
C ASN A 134 -18.64 -0.49 -16.77
N PHE A 135 -17.39 -0.72 -16.35
CA PHE A 135 -17.07 -1.38 -15.08
C PHE A 135 -16.12 -0.52 -14.24
N LEU A 136 -16.39 -0.50 -12.92
CA LEU A 136 -15.56 0.16 -11.94
C LEU A 136 -15.02 -0.87 -10.95
N LEU A 137 -13.68 -0.90 -10.78
CA LEU A 137 -13.01 -1.73 -9.78
C LEU A 137 -12.39 -0.84 -8.69
N GLY A 138 -12.92 -0.92 -7.48
CA GLY A 138 -12.40 -0.22 -6.30
C GLY A 138 -11.23 -1.00 -5.69
N CYS A 139 -10.00 -0.57 -5.99
CA CYS A 139 -8.76 -1.16 -5.46
C CYS A 139 -7.99 -0.16 -4.57
N SER A 140 -8.68 0.74 -3.91
CA SER A 140 -8.12 1.84 -3.11
C SER A 140 -7.49 1.43 -1.77
N GLY A 141 -7.63 0.15 -1.37
CA GLY A 141 -7.20 -0.33 -0.06
C GLY A 141 -8.11 0.17 1.06
N TYR A 142 -7.63 0.03 2.31
CA TYR A 142 -8.41 0.38 3.50
C TYR A 142 -7.75 1.48 4.36
N TYR A 143 -6.58 1.97 3.99
CA TYR A 143 -5.94 3.09 4.67
C TYR A 143 -6.43 4.44 4.14
N ASN A 144 -6.68 5.38 5.04
CA ASN A 144 -6.83 6.77 4.66
C ASN A 144 -5.44 7.38 4.42
N TYR A 145 -5.13 7.71 3.16
CA TYR A 145 -3.83 8.26 2.77
C TYR A 145 -3.62 9.73 3.16
N ASP A 146 -4.68 10.42 3.53
CA ASP A 146 -4.60 11.83 3.95
C ASP A 146 -4.25 11.95 5.44
N ALA A 147 -4.70 10.99 6.27
CA ALA A 147 -4.43 10.99 7.70
C ALA A 147 -4.47 9.56 8.26
N GLY A 148 -3.47 9.19 9.07
CA GLY A 148 -3.54 8.01 9.93
C GLY A 148 -4.51 8.23 11.09
N PHE A 149 -5.13 7.15 11.58
CA PHE A 149 -5.91 7.26 12.80
C PHE A 149 -5.00 7.57 13.99
N ARG A 150 -5.23 8.69 14.63
CA ARG A 150 -4.49 9.15 15.81
C ARG A 150 -5.48 9.50 16.91
N PRO A 151 -5.53 8.72 17.99
CA PRO A 151 -6.32 9.09 19.16
C PRO A 151 -5.72 10.32 19.84
N GLU A 152 -6.56 11.13 20.46
CA GLU A 152 -6.12 12.23 21.31
C GLU A 152 -5.78 11.67 22.71
N PHE A 153 -4.60 12.03 23.22
CA PHE A 153 -4.18 11.67 24.58
C PHE A 153 -4.16 12.92 25.48
N PRO A 154 -4.79 12.86 26.68
CA PRO A 154 -4.68 13.94 27.64
C PRO A 154 -3.20 14.23 27.98
N GLY A 155 -2.82 15.51 27.96
CA GLY A 155 -1.45 15.96 28.24
C GLY A 155 -0.47 15.78 27.07
N GLU A 156 -0.93 15.41 25.87
CA GLU A 156 -0.07 15.25 24.69
C GLU A 156 0.71 16.54 24.36
N ALA A 157 0.07 17.70 24.55
CA ALA A 157 0.70 19.00 24.31
C ALA A 157 1.87 19.31 25.26
N ASP A 158 1.95 18.65 26.40
CA ASP A 158 3.04 18.82 27.38
C ASP A 158 4.24 17.93 27.06
N PHE A 159 4.10 16.99 26.13
CA PHE A 159 5.18 16.08 25.74
C PHE A 159 6.25 16.83 24.93
N GLN A 160 7.48 16.82 25.45
CA GLN A 160 8.60 17.55 24.86
C GLN A 160 9.36 16.74 23.78
N GLY A 161 8.95 15.49 23.54
CA GLY A 161 9.53 14.62 22.53
C GLY A 161 8.80 14.73 21.18
N GLN A 162 9.30 14.03 20.21
CA GLN A 162 8.67 13.93 18.89
C GLN A 162 7.62 12.81 18.89
N ILE A 163 6.43 13.12 18.38
CA ILE A 163 5.35 12.15 18.17
C ILE A 163 5.28 11.85 16.67
N VAL A 164 5.35 10.58 16.31
CA VAL A 164 5.37 10.12 14.92
C VAL A 164 4.26 9.11 14.70
N HIS A 165 3.44 9.32 13.67
CA HIS A 165 2.54 8.30 13.17
C HIS A 165 3.27 7.46 12.12
N PRO A 166 3.33 6.11 12.22
CA PRO A 166 4.14 5.26 11.33
C PRO A 166 3.79 5.37 9.84
N GLN A 167 2.55 5.75 9.51
CA GLN A 167 2.13 5.98 8.12
C GLN A 167 2.91 7.12 7.45
N PHE A 168 3.37 8.09 8.24
CA PHE A 168 4.13 9.26 7.79
C PHE A 168 5.51 9.27 8.43
N TRP A 169 6.22 8.16 8.30
CA TRP A 169 7.55 8.02 8.89
C TRP A 169 8.53 9.02 8.28
N PRO A 170 9.14 9.92 9.08
CA PRO A 170 10.16 10.84 8.58
C PRO A 170 11.42 10.07 8.16
N GLU A 171 11.92 10.30 6.94
CA GLU A 171 13.08 9.59 6.39
C GLU A 171 14.34 9.76 7.27
N ASN A 172 14.51 10.95 7.87
CA ASN A 172 15.68 11.29 8.68
C ASN A 172 15.38 11.30 10.19
N LEU A 173 14.43 10.47 10.66
CA LEU A 173 14.12 10.39 12.07
C LEU A 173 15.30 9.82 12.86
N ASP A 174 15.93 10.69 13.66
CA ASP A 174 16.99 10.28 14.59
C ASP A 174 16.41 9.91 15.96
N TYR A 175 16.46 8.64 16.28
CA TYR A 175 16.09 8.08 17.58
C TYR A 175 17.25 7.39 18.30
N ALA A 176 18.49 7.58 17.80
CA ALA A 176 19.68 7.01 18.43
C ALA A 176 19.85 7.50 19.86
N GLY A 177 20.06 6.56 20.78
CA GLY A 177 20.23 6.86 22.21
C GLY A 177 18.97 7.37 22.91
N LYS A 178 17.82 7.44 22.27
CA LYS A 178 16.56 7.92 22.86
C LYS A 178 15.75 6.78 23.50
N LYS A 179 14.96 7.14 24.48
CA LYS A 179 13.90 6.25 24.99
C LYS A 179 12.68 6.39 24.09
N VAL A 180 12.24 5.31 23.49
CA VAL A 180 11.12 5.26 22.55
C VAL A 180 9.95 4.53 23.16
N VAL A 181 8.75 5.09 23.05
CA VAL A 181 7.50 4.43 23.41
C VAL A 181 6.69 4.19 22.14
N ILE A 182 6.32 2.95 21.88
CA ILE A 182 5.47 2.55 20.77
C ILE A 182 4.09 2.21 21.34
N ILE A 183 3.08 2.98 20.94
CA ILE A 183 1.70 2.79 21.38
C ILE A 183 0.96 1.91 20.37
N GLY A 184 0.57 0.73 20.80
CA GLY A 184 -0.13 -0.27 20.00
C GLY A 184 0.50 -1.64 20.09
N SER A 185 -0.22 -2.66 19.59
CA SER A 185 0.22 -4.06 19.55
C SER A 185 -0.11 -4.76 18.23
N GLY A 186 -0.47 -3.99 17.19
CA GLY A 186 -0.72 -4.52 15.84
C GLY A 186 0.58 -4.78 15.07
N ALA A 187 0.47 -5.21 13.81
CA ALA A 187 1.58 -5.57 12.93
C ALA A 187 2.68 -4.49 12.89
N THR A 188 2.31 -3.22 12.84
CA THR A 188 3.26 -2.11 12.84
C THR A 188 4.10 -2.06 14.12
N ALA A 189 3.47 -2.18 15.29
CA ALA A 189 4.18 -2.14 16.57
C ALA A 189 5.10 -3.35 16.75
N ILE A 190 4.62 -4.55 16.41
CA ILE A 190 5.39 -5.80 16.45
C ILE A 190 6.59 -5.75 15.50
N THR A 191 6.46 -5.02 14.40
CA THR A 191 7.58 -4.81 13.45
C THR A 191 8.55 -3.75 13.97
N LEU A 192 8.06 -2.60 14.45
CA LEU A 192 8.91 -1.49 14.91
C LEU A 192 9.77 -1.85 16.11
N VAL A 193 9.19 -2.51 17.12
CA VAL A 193 9.90 -2.81 18.39
C VAL A 193 11.27 -3.46 18.13
N PRO A 194 11.38 -4.62 17.47
CA PRO A 194 12.69 -5.24 17.25
C PRO A 194 13.62 -4.43 16.32
N ASN A 195 13.06 -3.66 15.38
CA ASN A 195 13.85 -2.91 14.40
C ASN A 195 14.35 -1.54 14.92
N MET A 196 13.98 -1.16 16.13
CA MET A 196 14.44 0.08 16.74
C MET A 196 15.45 -0.16 17.88
N THR A 197 15.57 -1.41 18.36
CA THR A 197 16.42 -1.75 19.52
C THR A 197 17.91 -1.54 19.28
N ASP A 198 18.38 -1.62 18.05
CA ASP A 198 19.80 -1.47 17.72
C ASP A 198 20.31 -0.03 17.88
N LYS A 199 19.41 0.97 17.82
CA LYS A 199 19.77 2.39 17.86
C LYS A 199 19.21 3.11 19.07
N ALA A 200 18.00 2.76 19.51
CA ALA A 200 17.38 3.37 20.68
C ALA A 200 18.06 2.92 21.96
N ALA A 201 18.14 3.80 22.96
CA ALA A 201 18.61 3.43 24.29
C ALA A 201 17.64 2.47 25.00
N HIS A 202 16.36 2.61 24.73
CA HIS A 202 15.30 1.73 25.26
C HIS A 202 14.05 1.84 24.38
N VAL A 203 13.38 0.70 24.18
CA VAL A 203 12.10 0.65 23.46
C VAL A 203 11.05 0.01 24.38
N SER A 204 9.97 0.74 24.63
CA SER A 204 8.80 0.28 25.38
C SER A 204 7.61 0.13 24.43
N MET A 205 6.90 -0.99 24.52
CA MET A 205 5.64 -1.17 23.83
C MET A 205 4.48 -1.01 24.82
N LEU A 206 3.62 -0.02 24.60
CA LEU A 206 2.39 0.19 25.34
C LEU A 206 1.22 -0.40 24.58
N GLN A 207 0.57 -1.42 25.14
CA GLN A 207 -0.56 -2.11 24.53
C GLN A 207 -1.79 -2.07 25.41
N ARG A 208 -2.96 -1.90 24.81
CA ARG A 208 -4.25 -1.98 25.51
C ARG A 208 -4.62 -3.43 25.84
N SER A 209 -4.35 -4.32 24.91
CA SER A 209 -4.60 -5.77 25.04
C SER A 209 -3.48 -6.52 24.32
N PRO A 210 -3.13 -7.73 24.81
CA PRO A 210 -2.08 -8.52 24.20
C PRO A 210 -2.46 -8.97 22.78
N THR A 211 -1.47 -9.10 21.92
CA THR A 211 -1.59 -9.66 20.57
C THR A 211 -0.86 -11.00 20.54
N TYR A 212 -1.44 -11.98 19.87
CA TYR A 212 -0.76 -13.24 19.59
C TYR A 212 0.36 -12.99 18.59
N THR A 213 1.56 -13.43 18.96
CA THR A 213 2.75 -13.31 18.08
C THR A 213 3.35 -14.71 17.92
N LEU A 214 3.54 -15.13 16.67
CA LEU A 214 4.19 -16.39 16.33
C LEU A 214 5.52 -16.09 15.66
N SER A 215 6.58 -16.75 16.11
CA SER A 215 7.89 -16.67 15.48
C SER A 215 7.99 -17.71 14.37
N VAL A 216 8.23 -17.25 13.14
CA VAL A 216 8.45 -18.13 11.99
C VAL A 216 9.71 -17.71 11.23
N PRO A 217 10.43 -18.65 10.55
CA PRO A 217 11.59 -18.31 9.73
C PRO A 217 11.19 -17.40 8.58
N ALA A 218 11.95 -16.34 8.35
CA ALA A 218 11.74 -15.46 7.19
C ALA A 218 12.20 -16.08 5.86
N ILE A 219 13.08 -17.07 5.94
CA ILE A 219 13.62 -17.83 4.80
C ILE A 219 13.04 -19.23 4.87
N ASP A 220 12.41 -19.67 3.80
CA ASP A 220 11.89 -21.03 3.70
C ASP A 220 13.07 -22.01 3.53
N PRO A 221 13.25 -22.96 4.46
CA PRO A 221 14.32 -23.95 4.34
C PRO A 221 14.12 -24.90 3.15
N VAL A 222 12.88 -25.14 2.73
CA VAL A 222 12.58 -26.03 1.60
C VAL A 222 12.92 -25.38 0.27
N SER A 223 12.58 -24.10 0.09
CA SER A 223 12.92 -23.36 -1.15
C SER A 223 14.43 -23.19 -1.38
N LYS A 224 15.22 -23.34 -0.32
CA LYS A 224 16.69 -23.35 -0.41
C LYS A 224 17.27 -24.67 -0.95
N ALA A 225 16.50 -25.75 -0.88
CA ALA A 225 16.90 -27.09 -1.26
C ALA A 225 16.44 -27.49 -2.68
N LEU A 226 15.55 -26.70 -3.28
CA LEU A 226 15.06 -26.81 -4.64
C LEU A 226 15.73 -25.79 -5.56
#